data_af9506b5aa4821ab37132b44384f1401
#
_entry.id   af9506b5aa4821ab37132b44384f1401
#
_cell.length_a   1.000
_cell.length_b   1.000
_cell.length_c   1.000
_cell.angle_alpha   90.00
_cell.angle_beta   90.00
_cell.angle_gamma   90.00
#
_symmetry.space_group_name_H-M   'P 1'
#
loop_
_entity.id
_entity.type
_entity.pdbx_description
1 polymer ?
#
loop_
_entity_poly.entity_id
_entity_poly.type
_entity_poly.pdbx_seq_one_letter_code
_entity_poly.pdbx_strand_id
1 'polypeptide(L)'
;VVKNRHGNYMIFFPSYSFMNHIYEIYEQYFMTEEEECLVQQESMNEEEREYFLNRFRGNEECDLQSLIGMEIEEEEEQTLIGFCVLGGIFGEGIDLKRDSLIGVIVVGTGLPQVGCEREILKGYFDEDGENGFDYSYRYPGMNKVLQAAGRVIRTAEDVGIIVLLDDRFQQYSYRRLFPREWEQVQPVTVDTVAKKVERFWDAWLWQKG
;
A
#
# COMPACT_ATOMS: atom_id res chain seq x y z
N VAL A 1 -0.87 -1.28 -12.77
CA VAL A 1 0.25 -0.89 -11.91
C VAL A 1 1.19 -2.08 -11.79
N VAL A 2 0.78 -3.15 -11.17
CA VAL A 2 1.63 -4.33 -10.90
C VAL A 2 2.25 -4.98 -12.15
N LYS A 3 1.54 -5.01 -13.27
CA LYS A 3 2.02 -5.57 -14.56
C LYS A 3 3.13 -4.78 -15.24
N ASN A 4 3.47 -3.58 -14.76
CA ASN A 4 4.51 -2.75 -15.37
C ASN A 4 5.91 -3.04 -14.82
N ARG A 5 6.00 -3.71 -13.69
CA ARG A 5 7.27 -4.11 -13.09
C ARG A 5 7.04 -5.25 -12.10
N HIS A 6 7.86 -6.30 -12.20
CA HIS A 6 7.92 -7.35 -11.18
C HIS A 6 8.43 -6.79 -9.86
N GLY A 7 7.94 -7.34 -8.77
CA GLY A 7 8.32 -6.96 -7.41
C GLY A 7 7.15 -7.03 -6.43
N ASN A 8 7.33 -6.50 -5.25
CA ASN A 8 6.37 -6.64 -4.16
C ASN A 8 5.45 -5.43 -4.06
N TYR A 9 4.16 -5.69 -3.97
CA TYR A 9 3.10 -4.68 -3.87
C TYR A 9 2.18 -4.98 -2.69
N MET A 10 1.69 -3.94 -2.02
CA MET A 10 0.60 -4.07 -1.03
C MET A 10 -0.59 -3.23 -1.46
N ILE A 11 -1.79 -3.81 -1.34
CA ILE A 11 -3.06 -3.13 -1.62
C ILE A 11 -3.85 -3.05 -0.31
N PHE A 12 -4.16 -1.84 0.13
CA PHE A 12 -4.88 -1.60 1.37
C PHE A 12 -6.33 -1.23 1.12
N PHE A 13 -7.24 -2.00 1.67
CA PHE A 13 -8.68 -1.88 1.52
C PHE A 13 -9.36 -1.34 2.78
N PRO A 14 -10.55 -0.73 2.66
CA PRO A 14 -11.26 -0.16 3.81
C PRO A 14 -11.87 -1.20 4.75
N SER A 15 -12.07 -2.44 4.30
CA SER A 15 -12.64 -3.54 5.11
C SER A 15 -12.27 -4.91 4.55
N TYR A 16 -12.31 -5.95 5.38
CA TYR A 16 -12.12 -7.35 4.99
C TYR A 16 -13.14 -7.82 3.95
N SER A 17 -14.42 -7.49 4.13
CA SER A 17 -15.48 -7.88 3.19
C SER A 17 -15.23 -7.32 1.80
N PHE A 18 -14.83 -6.06 1.68
CA PHE A 18 -14.53 -5.45 0.39
C PHE A 18 -13.25 -6.02 -0.21
N MET A 19 -12.22 -6.20 0.59
CA MET A 19 -10.96 -6.81 0.18
C MET A 19 -11.18 -8.22 -0.39
N ASN A 20 -11.87 -9.09 0.34
CA ASN A 20 -12.11 -10.46 -0.07
C ASN A 20 -12.91 -10.53 -1.38
N HIS A 21 -13.92 -9.69 -1.53
CA HIS A 21 -14.70 -9.63 -2.77
C HIS A 21 -13.85 -9.20 -3.98
N ILE A 22 -12.97 -8.22 -3.80
CA ILE A 22 -12.06 -7.79 -4.88
C ILE A 22 -11.01 -8.87 -5.16
N TYR A 23 -10.50 -9.54 -4.12
CA TYR A 23 -9.54 -10.63 -4.28
C TYR A 23 -10.14 -11.79 -5.08
N GLU A 24 -11.37 -12.24 -4.77
CA GLU A 24 -12.07 -13.28 -5.52
C GLU A 24 -12.19 -12.95 -7.02
N ILE A 25 -12.55 -11.69 -7.34
CA ILE A 25 -12.62 -11.22 -8.72
C ILE A 25 -11.23 -11.19 -9.37
N TYR A 26 -10.21 -10.72 -8.63
CA TYR A 26 -8.85 -10.67 -9.13
C TYR A 26 -8.29 -12.05 -9.43
N GLU A 27 -8.42 -12.97 -8.50
CA GLU A 27 -7.99 -14.37 -8.63
C GLU A 27 -8.66 -15.06 -9.82
N GLN A 28 -9.96 -14.86 -9.99
CA GLN A 28 -10.73 -15.54 -11.04
C GLN A 28 -10.45 -14.99 -12.45
N TYR A 29 -10.19 -13.68 -12.60
CA TYR A 29 -10.19 -13.04 -13.92
C TYR A 29 -8.89 -12.34 -14.31
N PHE A 30 -7.99 -12.04 -13.38
CA PHE A 30 -6.86 -11.15 -13.63
C PHE A 30 -5.51 -11.68 -13.19
N MET A 31 -5.48 -12.60 -12.23
CA MET A 31 -4.26 -13.20 -11.71
C MET A 31 -3.56 -14.01 -12.80
N THR A 32 -2.25 -13.92 -12.87
CA THR A 32 -1.39 -14.66 -13.81
C THR A 32 -0.50 -15.65 -13.06
N GLU A 33 0.15 -16.57 -13.79
CA GLU A 33 1.08 -17.55 -13.21
C GLU A 33 2.36 -16.89 -12.64
N GLU A 34 2.66 -15.65 -13.07
CA GLU A 34 3.80 -14.86 -12.60
C GLU A 34 3.50 -14.08 -11.30
N GLU A 35 2.28 -14.20 -10.76
CA GLU A 35 1.82 -13.46 -9.59
C GLU A 35 1.49 -14.39 -8.43
N GLU A 36 1.98 -14.06 -7.25
CA GLU A 36 1.59 -14.66 -5.97
C GLU A 36 0.78 -13.66 -5.15
N CYS A 37 -0.36 -14.09 -4.62
CA CYS A 37 -1.22 -13.26 -3.79
C CYS A 37 -1.26 -13.75 -2.35
N LEU A 38 -1.00 -12.87 -1.40
CA LEU A 38 -1.18 -13.10 0.03
C LEU A 38 -2.33 -12.25 0.55
N VAL A 39 -3.28 -12.87 1.23
CA VAL A 39 -4.49 -12.20 1.72
C VAL A 39 -4.49 -12.17 3.25
N GLN A 40 -4.55 -10.97 3.82
CA GLN A 40 -4.68 -10.79 5.25
C GLN A 40 -5.98 -11.39 5.77
N GLN A 41 -5.89 -12.31 6.73
CA GLN A 41 -7.05 -12.86 7.42
C GLN A 41 -7.47 -11.96 8.59
N GLU A 42 -8.77 -12.01 8.94
CA GLU A 42 -9.32 -11.21 10.05
C GLU A 42 -8.72 -11.60 11.40
N SER A 43 -8.40 -12.90 11.57
CA SER A 43 -7.76 -13.45 12.77
C SER A 43 -6.48 -14.17 12.36
N MET A 44 -5.37 -13.47 12.34
CA MET A 44 -4.04 -14.04 12.12
C MET A 44 -3.32 -14.22 13.45
N ASN A 45 -2.79 -15.42 13.68
CA ASN A 45 -1.84 -15.66 14.78
C ASN A 45 -0.44 -15.11 14.43
N GLU A 46 0.49 -15.17 15.38
CA GLU A 46 1.83 -14.60 15.18
C GLU A 46 2.61 -15.33 14.09
N GLU A 47 2.46 -16.66 13.97
CA GLU A 47 3.15 -17.46 12.95
C GLU A 47 2.66 -17.12 11.53
N GLU A 48 1.34 -16.98 11.35
CA GLU A 48 0.73 -16.57 10.07
C GLU A 48 1.16 -15.16 9.67
N ARG A 49 1.24 -14.25 10.66
CA ARG A 49 1.71 -12.89 10.45
C ARG A 49 3.18 -12.86 10.04
N GLU A 50 4.05 -13.59 10.75
CA GLU A 50 5.47 -13.69 10.41
C GLU A 50 5.68 -14.36 9.05
N TYR A 51 4.91 -15.40 8.71
CA TYR A 51 4.94 -16.00 7.38
C TYR A 51 4.65 -14.95 6.30
N PHE A 52 3.55 -14.17 6.45
CA PHE A 52 3.18 -13.11 5.52
C PHE A 52 4.32 -12.09 5.34
N LEU A 53 4.92 -11.64 6.45
CA LEU A 53 6.00 -10.67 6.42
C LEU A 53 7.29 -11.21 5.80
N ASN A 54 7.63 -12.44 6.11
CA ASN A 54 8.85 -13.09 5.59
C ASN A 54 8.79 -13.26 4.08
N ARG A 55 7.61 -13.50 3.51
CA ARG A 55 7.42 -13.50 2.04
C ARG A 55 7.80 -12.14 1.42
N PHE A 56 7.48 -11.03 2.07
CA PHE A 56 7.84 -9.69 1.61
C PHE A 56 9.30 -9.30 1.87
N ARG A 57 9.94 -9.88 2.89
CA ARG A 57 11.35 -9.60 3.21
C ARG A 57 12.31 -10.26 2.22
N GLY A 58 11.84 -11.25 1.44
CA GLY A 58 12.70 -12.11 0.63
C GLY A 58 13.54 -13.06 1.50
N ASN A 59 14.14 -14.04 0.90
CA ASN A 59 15.10 -14.91 1.60
C ASN A 59 16.40 -14.13 1.85
N GLU A 60 16.55 -13.46 2.99
CA GLU A 60 17.86 -12.90 3.43
C GLU A 60 18.95 -14.01 3.49
N GLU A 61 18.55 -15.29 3.57
CA GLU A 61 19.45 -16.44 3.48
C GLU A 61 20.00 -16.69 2.07
N CYS A 62 19.31 -16.27 1.00
CA CYS A 62 19.83 -16.38 -0.37
C CYS A 62 21.07 -15.52 -0.61
N ASP A 63 21.17 -14.34 0.00
CA ASP A 63 22.35 -13.49 -0.11
C ASP A 63 23.61 -14.14 0.47
N LEU A 64 23.47 -14.95 1.51
CA LEU A 64 24.58 -15.73 2.11
C LEU A 64 24.93 -16.95 1.27
N GLN A 65 23.98 -17.59 0.61
CA GLN A 65 24.22 -18.73 -0.27
C GLN A 65 24.85 -18.32 -1.60
N SER A 66 24.53 -17.14 -2.14
CA SER A 66 25.18 -16.57 -3.32
C SER A 66 26.67 -16.27 -3.07
N LEU A 67 27.06 -15.95 -1.84
CA LEU A 67 28.44 -15.77 -1.41
C LEU A 67 29.24 -17.09 -1.32
N ILE A 68 28.54 -18.23 -1.27
CA ILE A 68 29.18 -19.57 -1.16
C ILE A 68 29.38 -20.24 -2.54
N GLY A 69 28.97 -19.58 -3.63
CA GLY A 69 29.25 -20.03 -5.01
C GLY A 69 28.40 -21.25 -5.47
N MET A 70 27.21 -21.44 -4.92
CA MET A 70 26.22 -22.34 -5.47
C MET A 70 25.57 -21.68 -6.70
N GLU A 71 25.46 -22.42 -7.82
CA GLU A 71 24.68 -21.98 -8.98
C GLU A 71 23.23 -21.73 -8.52
N ILE A 72 22.84 -20.44 -8.51
CA ILE A 72 21.45 -20.05 -8.25
C ILE A 72 20.72 -20.38 -9.56
N GLU A 73 19.75 -21.31 -9.51
CA GLU A 73 18.71 -21.34 -10.54
C GLU A 73 18.08 -19.97 -10.55
N GLU A 74 18.05 -19.31 -11.71
CA GLU A 74 17.36 -18.02 -11.88
C GLU A 74 15.91 -18.20 -11.39
N GLU A 75 15.61 -17.76 -10.17
CA GLU A 75 14.22 -17.71 -9.70
C GLU A 75 13.48 -16.80 -10.66
N GLU A 76 12.45 -17.32 -11.32
CA GLU A 76 11.56 -16.52 -12.17
C GLU A 76 11.11 -15.30 -11.36
N GLU A 77 11.30 -14.08 -11.89
CA GLU A 77 10.90 -12.83 -11.22
C GLU A 77 9.38 -12.84 -11.03
N GLN A 78 8.93 -13.28 -9.86
CA GLN A 78 7.51 -13.31 -9.49
C GLN A 78 7.10 -11.98 -8.87
N THR A 79 5.86 -11.58 -9.12
CA THR A 79 5.24 -10.43 -8.47
C THR A 79 4.45 -10.88 -7.25
N LEU A 80 4.82 -10.37 -6.06
CA LEU A 80 4.10 -10.65 -4.83
C LEU A 80 3.12 -9.52 -4.51
N ILE A 81 1.84 -9.87 -4.32
CA ILE A 81 0.77 -8.91 -4.04
C ILE A 81 0.11 -9.23 -2.69
N GLY A 82 0.28 -8.34 -1.72
CA GLY A 82 -0.40 -8.43 -0.43
C GLY A 82 -1.74 -7.69 -0.44
N PHE A 83 -2.81 -8.41 -0.16
CA PHE A 83 -4.13 -7.83 0.07
C PHE A 83 -4.31 -7.59 1.56
N CYS A 84 -4.38 -6.33 1.99
CA CYS A 84 -4.38 -5.92 3.40
C CYS A 84 -5.53 -4.97 3.71
N VAL A 85 -5.84 -4.77 4.99
CA VAL A 85 -6.85 -3.81 5.44
C VAL A 85 -6.19 -2.58 6.06
N LEU A 86 -6.69 -1.40 5.71
CA LEU A 86 -6.24 -0.12 6.27
C LEU A 86 -6.43 -0.05 7.78
N GLY A 87 -5.36 0.26 8.51
CA GLY A 87 -5.36 0.27 9.97
C GLY A 87 -5.39 -1.13 10.59
N GLY A 88 -5.17 -2.17 9.79
CA GLY A 88 -4.92 -3.53 10.26
C GLY A 88 -3.45 -3.73 10.65
N ILE A 89 -3.13 -4.97 11.06
CA ILE A 89 -1.81 -5.36 11.57
C ILE A 89 -0.64 -5.08 10.62
N PHE A 90 -0.90 -5.00 9.31
CA PHE A 90 0.10 -4.68 8.29
C PHE A 90 0.17 -3.17 7.94
N GLY A 91 -0.77 -2.36 8.41
CA GLY A 91 -0.72 -0.90 8.33
C GLY A 91 0.24 -0.26 9.35
N GLU A 92 0.54 -0.95 10.46
CA GLU A 92 1.34 -0.44 11.57
C GLU A 92 2.48 -1.41 11.93
N GLY A 93 3.65 -0.89 12.32
CA GLY A 93 4.71 -1.69 12.96
C GLY A 93 5.47 -2.69 12.09
N ILE A 94 5.32 -2.68 10.76
CA ILE A 94 6.09 -3.56 9.88
C ILE A 94 7.39 -2.87 9.46
N ASP A 95 8.50 -3.54 9.64
CA ASP A 95 9.79 -3.15 9.09
C ASP A 95 10.12 -4.00 7.86
N LEU A 96 9.78 -3.49 6.67
CA LEU A 96 10.19 -4.02 5.38
C LEU A 96 11.36 -3.18 4.90
N LYS A 97 12.57 -3.74 4.85
CA LYS A 97 13.78 -3.03 4.49
C LYS A 97 13.94 -2.94 2.97
N ARG A 98 14.45 -1.80 2.46
CA ARG A 98 14.87 -1.55 1.07
C ARG A 98 13.81 -1.96 0.02
N ASP A 99 14.23 -2.69 -1.02
CA ASP A 99 13.42 -3.07 -2.19
C ASP A 99 12.31 -4.11 -1.90
N SER A 100 12.06 -4.41 -0.59
CA SER A 100 11.02 -5.36 -0.16
C SER A 100 9.59 -4.92 -0.52
N LEU A 101 9.38 -3.68 -0.92
CA LEU A 101 8.08 -3.17 -1.34
C LEU A 101 8.27 -2.00 -2.33
N ILE A 102 7.89 -2.22 -3.59
CA ILE A 102 8.04 -1.22 -4.65
C ILE A 102 6.75 -0.47 -4.98
N GLY A 103 5.61 -0.89 -4.44
CA GLY A 103 4.35 -0.21 -4.65
C GLY A 103 3.31 -0.43 -3.57
N VAL A 104 2.57 0.64 -3.26
CA VAL A 104 1.39 0.59 -2.39
C VAL A 104 0.20 1.18 -3.12
N ILE A 105 -0.92 0.48 -3.03
CA ILE A 105 -2.20 0.92 -3.57
C ILE A 105 -3.17 1.07 -2.40
N VAL A 106 -3.72 2.26 -2.19
CA VAL A 106 -4.68 2.54 -1.12
C VAL A 106 -6.06 2.76 -1.71
N VAL A 107 -7.01 1.93 -1.32
CA VAL A 107 -8.39 1.97 -1.78
C VAL A 107 -9.26 2.68 -0.73
N GLY A 108 -9.83 3.82 -1.11
CA GLY A 108 -10.61 4.66 -0.20
C GLY A 108 -9.76 5.56 0.70
N THR A 109 -10.43 6.43 1.44
CA THR A 109 -9.80 7.47 2.28
C THR A 109 -9.59 7.03 3.74
N GLY A 110 -9.75 5.74 4.05
CA GLY A 110 -9.52 5.19 5.37
C GLY A 110 -10.48 5.68 6.47
N LEU A 111 -11.58 6.34 6.11
CA LEU A 111 -12.52 6.87 7.10
C LEU A 111 -12.97 5.76 8.06
N PRO A 112 -12.91 6.01 9.38
CA PRO A 112 -13.45 5.08 10.34
C PRO A 112 -14.97 4.95 10.22
N GLN A 113 -15.50 3.84 10.68
CA GLN A 113 -16.95 3.63 10.70
C GLN A 113 -17.64 4.67 11.59
N VAL A 114 -18.87 5.06 11.20
CA VAL A 114 -19.71 5.92 12.01
C VAL A 114 -20.10 5.17 13.30
N GLY A 115 -19.93 5.83 14.42
CA GLY A 115 -20.22 5.27 15.74
C GLY A 115 -20.52 6.35 16.78
N CYS A 116 -21.21 5.98 17.84
CA CYS A 116 -21.66 6.91 18.88
C CYS A 116 -20.51 7.77 19.44
N GLU A 117 -19.38 7.14 19.75
CA GLU A 117 -18.20 7.84 20.29
C GLU A 117 -17.66 8.90 19.32
N ARG A 118 -17.64 8.60 18.01
CA ARG A 118 -17.16 9.52 16.99
C ARG A 118 -18.13 10.67 16.74
N GLU A 119 -19.43 10.42 16.85
CA GLU A 119 -20.43 11.47 16.74
C GLU A 119 -20.38 12.40 17.95
N ILE A 120 -20.13 11.88 19.15
CA ILE A 120 -19.88 12.70 20.35
C ILE A 120 -18.63 13.56 20.17
N LEU A 121 -17.53 12.97 19.70
CA LEU A 121 -16.29 13.69 19.44
C LEU A 121 -16.46 14.76 18.35
N LYS A 122 -17.21 14.44 17.29
CA LYS A 122 -17.57 15.39 16.25
C LYS A 122 -18.36 16.58 16.82
N GLY A 123 -19.39 16.31 17.64
CA GLY A 123 -20.18 17.36 18.30
C GLY A 123 -19.33 18.26 19.18
N TYR A 124 -18.41 17.68 19.95
CA TYR A 124 -17.49 18.43 20.81
C TYR A 124 -16.65 19.44 20.01
N PHE A 125 -16.04 19.01 18.89
CA PHE A 125 -15.23 19.91 18.07
C PHE A 125 -16.08 20.94 17.29
N ASP A 126 -17.30 20.57 16.87
CA ASP A 126 -18.22 21.51 16.22
C ASP A 126 -18.66 22.63 17.21
N GLU A 127 -18.85 22.31 18.49
CA GLU A 127 -19.16 23.27 19.55
C GLU A 127 -17.97 24.20 19.88
N ASP A 128 -16.73 23.70 19.74
CA ASP A 128 -15.50 24.47 19.96
C ASP A 128 -15.13 25.36 18.74
N GLY A 129 -15.94 25.33 17.68
CA GLY A 129 -15.76 26.15 16.49
C GLY A 129 -14.80 25.52 15.44
N GLU A 130 -14.41 24.29 15.65
CA GLU A 130 -13.59 23.50 14.72
C GLU A 130 -14.47 22.65 13.77
N ASN A 131 -13.88 22.04 12.77
CA ASN A 131 -14.60 21.12 11.90
C ASN A 131 -14.62 19.71 12.52
N GLY A 132 -15.68 19.36 13.24
CA GLY A 132 -15.79 18.09 13.94
C GLY A 132 -15.66 16.86 13.03
N PHE A 133 -16.07 16.96 11.75
CA PHE A 133 -15.85 15.87 10.79
C PHE A 133 -14.36 15.66 10.49
N ASP A 134 -13.57 16.71 10.43
CA ASP A 134 -12.14 16.60 10.17
C ASP A 134 -11.45 15.83 11.31
N TYR A 135 -11.71 16.19 12.55
CA TYR A 135 -11.10 15.57 13.72
C TYR A 135 -11.58 14.13 13.97
N SER A 136 -12.86 13.86 13.76
CA SER A 136 -13.44 12.56 14.06
C SER A 136 -13.27 11.52 12.95
N TYR A 137 -13.16 11.96 11.70
CA TYR A 137 -13.17 11.07 10.55
C TYR A 137 -12.01 11.30 9.58
N ARG A 138 -11.84 12.53 9.05
CA ARG A 138 -10.87 12.79 7.97
C ARG A 138 -9.43 12.64 8.42
N TYR A 139 -9.03 13.26 9.51
CA TYR A 139 -7.65 13.14 10.02
C TYR A 139 -7.29 11.71 10.42
N PRO A 140 -8.13 10.98 11.19
CA PRO A 140 -7.86 9.58 11.48
C PRO A 140 -7.79 8.70 10.24
N GLY A 141 -8.65 8.96 9.24
CA GLY A 141 -8.61 8.27 7.96
C GLY A 141 -7.31 8.52 7.20
N MET A 142 -6.93 9.79 7.05
CA MET A 142 -5.69 10.16 6.36
C MET A 142 -4.44 9.65 7.08
N ASN A 143 -4.43 9.58 8.40
CA ASN A 143 -3.32 8.98 9.13
C ASN A 143 -3.10 7.51 8.73
N LYS A 144 -4.16 6.72 8.57
CA LYS A 144 -4.05 5.34 8.08
C LYS A 144 -3.51 5.28 6.63
N VAL A 145 -3.99 6.18 5.77
CA VAL A 145 -3.49 6.29 4.38
C VAL A 145 -2.00 6.61 4.36
N LEU A 146 -1.57 7.59 5.15
CA LEU A 146 -0.16 7.99 5.23
C LEU A 146 0.72 6.90 5.85
N GLN A 147 0.24 6.17 6.84
CA GLN A 147 0.94 5.03 7.42
C GLN A 147 1.14 3.92 6.39
N ALA A 148 0.09 3.56 5.62
CA ALA A 148 0.19 2.57 4.56
C ALA A 148 1.16 3.01 3.45
N ALA A 149 1.04 4.25 2.98
CA ALA A 149 1.91 4.81 1.95
C ALA A 149 3.38 4.91 2.39
N GLY A 150 3.64 5.25 3.65
CA GLY A 150 4.98 5.32 4.24
C GLY A 150 5.68 3.96 4.35
N ARG A 151 5.06 2.86 3.90
CA ARG A 151 5.73 1.56 3.82
C ARG A 151 6.65 1.44 2.60
N VAL A 152 6.38 2.20 1.54
CA VAL A 152 7.18 2.16 0.30
C VAL A 152 8.43 3.03 0.40
N ILE A 153 8.30 4.24 0.93
CA ILE A 153 9.39 5.22 0.96
C ILE A 153 9.70 5.57 2.41
N ARG A 154 10.86 5.17 2.90
CA ARG A 154 11.34 5.37 4.28
C ARG A 154 12.64 6.18 4.32
N THR A 155 13.48 5.99 3.30
CA THR A 155 14.78 6.64 3.16
C THR A 155 14.84 7.45 1.88
N ALA A 156 15.85 8.28 1.73
CA ALA A 156 16.08 9.05 0.50
C ALA A 156 16.50 8.17 -0.71
N GLU A 157 16.86 6.92 -0.45
CA GLU A 157 17.31 5.97 -1.47
C GLU A 157 16.16 5.07 -1.96
N ASP A 158 15.04 5.01 -1.21
CA ASP A 158 13.91 4.18 -1.57
C ASP A 158 13.16 4.79 -2.75
N VAL A 159 12.74 3.93 -3.67
CA VAL A 159 11.96 4.30 -4.84
C VAL A 159 10.76 3.39 -4.99
N GLY A 160 9.60 3.98 -5.21
CA GLY A 160 8.38 3.20 -5.37
C GLY A 160 7.20 4.04 -5.78
N ILE A 161 6.06 3.38 -5.94
CA ILE A 161 4.82 3.97 -6.43
C ILE A 161 3.75 3.93 -5.33
N ILE A 162 3.10 5.06 -5.11
CA ILE A 162 1.93 5.16 -4.25
C ILE A 162 0.74 5.51 -5.12
N VAL A 163 -0.29 4.66 -5.11
CA VAL A 163 -1.54 4.88 -5.86
C VAL A 163 -2.69 5.06 -4.88
N LEU A 164 -3.41 6.16 -5.01
CA LEU A 164 -4.57 6.50 -4.18
C LEU A 164 -5.84 6.36 -5.02
N LEU A 165 -6.69 5.38 -4.70
CA LEU A 165 -7.92 5.06 -5.46
C LEU A 165 -9.16 5.60 -4.73
N ASP A 166 -9.40 6.91 -4.85
CA ASP A 166 -10.62 7.57 -4.42
C ASP A 166 -10.63 9.02 -4.93
N ASP A 167 -11.74 9.45 -5.51
CA ASP A 167 -11.88 10.81 -6.07
C ASP A 167 -11.78 11.90 -5.00
N ARG A 168 -12.08 11.59 -3.74
CA ARG A 168 -11.94 12.52 -2.62
C ARG A 168 -10.52 13.02 -2.42
N PHE A 169 -9.50 12.24 -2.81
CA PHE A 169 -8.11 12.69 -2.77
C PHE A 169 -7.81 13.87 -3.70
N GLN A 170 -8.67 14.16 -4.68
CA GLN A 170 -8.56 15.34 -5.52
C GLN A 170 -9.15 16.62 -4.88
N GLN A 171 -9.96 16.48 -3.84
CA GLN A 171 -10.55 17.60 -3.13
C GLN A 171 -9.50 18.34 -2.28
N TYR A 172 -9.58 19.67 -2.23
CA TYR A 172 -8.69 20.50 -1.43
C TYR A 172 -8.59 20.07 0.04
N SER A 173 -9.73 19.65 0.65
CA SER A 173 -9.83 19.19 2.02
C SER A 173 -8.96 17.96 2.35
N TYR A 174 -8.66 17.13 1.36
CA TYR A 174 -7.75 15.99 1.46
C TYR A 174 -6.34 16.35 0.99
N ARG A 175 -6.20 17.08 -0.13
CA ARG A 175 -4.89 17.43 -0.68
C ARG A 175 -4.03 18.25 0.28
N ARG A 176 -4.63 19.12 1.08
CA ARG A 176 -3.93 19.90 2.12
C ARG A 176 -3.30 19.03 3.22
N LEU A 177 -3.70 17.76 3.32
CA LEU A 177 -3.18 16.80 4.29
C LEU A 177 -2.06 15.93 3.72
N PHE A 178 -1.74 16.10 2.46
CA PHE A 178 -0.63 15.38 1.84
C PHE A 178 0.70 15.89 2.39
N PRO A 179 1.68 15.00 2.63
CA PRO A 179 3.02 15.40 3.01
C PRO A 179 3.68 16.20 1.87
N ARG A 180 4.68 16.98 2.20
CA ARG A 180 5.40 17.83 1.21
C ARG A 180 6.03 17.03 0.09
N GLU A 181 6.46 15.83 0.38
CA GLU A 181 7.07 14.88 -0.56
C GLU A 181 6.09 14.47 -1.68
N TRP A 182 4.78 14.69 -1.48
CA TRP A 182 3.73 14.38 -2.46
C TRP A 182 3.32 15.61 -3.31
N GLU A 183 4.15 16.62 -3.44
CA GLU A 183 3.83 17.81 -4.26
C GLU A 183 3.57 17.45 -5.75
N GLN A 184 4.18 16.38 -6.24
CA GLN A 184 4.07 15.93 -7.64
C GLN A 184 2.98 14.88 -7.88
N VAL A 185 1.99 14.74 -6.99
CA VAL A 185 0.87 13.82 -7.21
C VAL A 185 0.13 14.16 -8.51
N GLN A 186 0.03 13.19 -9.39
CA GLN A 186 -0.62 13.32 -10.69
C GLN A 186 -1.95 12.57 -10.72
N PRO A 187 -3.06 13.20 -11.11
CA PRO A 187 -4.30 12.49 -11.37
C PRO A 187 -4.11 11.55 -12.57
N VAL A 188 -4.63 10.34 -12.43
CA VAL A 188 -4.62 9.30 -13.45
C VAL A 188 -6.00 8.70 -13.64
N THR A 189 -6.23 8.12 -14.80
CA THR A 189 -7.40 7.30 -15.11
C THR A 189 -6.96 5.87 -15.39
N VAL A 190 -7.91 4.95 -15.48
CA VAL A 190 -7.65 3.55 -15.84
C VAL A 190 -6.85 3.45 -17.15
N ASP A 191 -7.16 4.32 -18.14
CA ASP A 191 -6.49 4.32 -19.45
C ASP A 191 -5.08 4.91 -19.43
N THR A 192 -4.76 5.74 -18.44
CA THR A 192 -3.49 6.51 -18.40
C THR A 192 -2.52 6.01 -17.36
N VAL A 193 -2.96 5.28 -16.33
CA VAL A 193 -2.14 4.85 -15.21
C VAL A 193 -0.97 3.97 -15.66
N ALA A 194 -1.22 2.98 -16.52
CA ALA A 194 -0.17 2.07 -16.98
C ALA A 194 1.00 2.81 -17.64
N LYS A 195 0.70 3.70 -18.61
CA LYS A 195 1.72 4.50 -19.31
C LYS A 195 2.49 5.44 -18.38
N LYS A 196 1.85 5.96 -17.32
CA LYS A 196 2.55 6.85 -16.37
C LYS A 196 3.47 6.06 -15.45
N VAL A 197 3.05 4.89 -15.03
CA VAL A 197 3.86 3.97 -14.22
C VAL A 197 5.07 3.47 -15.01
N GLU A 198 4.87 3.04 -16.25
CA GLU A 198 5.95 2.65 -17.16
C GLU A 198 7.00 3.75 -17.31
N ARG A 199 6.58 4.97 -17.67
CA ARG A 199 7.48 6.12 -17.80
C ARG A 199 8.24 6.46 -16.52
N PHE A 200 7.61 6.28 -15.36
CA PHE A 200 8.28 6.49 -14.08
C PHE A 200 9.43 5.49 -13.89
N TRP A 201 9.17 4.20 -14.13
CA TRP A 201 10.19 3.18 -13.98
C TRP A 201 11.31 3.30 -15.03
N ASP A 202 10.98 3.60 -16.28
CA ASP A 202 11.96 3.86 -17.34
C ASP A 202 12.89 5.02 -16.95
N ALA A 203 12.33 6.14 -16.52
CA ALA A 203 13.11 7.31 -16.13
C ALA A 203 14.04 7.02 -14.94
N TRP A 204 13.63 6.17 -14.01
CA TRP A 204 14.44 5.80 -12.86
C TRP A 204 15.57 4.84 -13.22
N LEU A 205 15.32 3.87 -14.08
CA LEU A 205 16.35 2.94 -14.58
C LEU A 205 17.45 3.68 -15.32
N TRP A 206 17.12 4.70 -16.12
CA TRP A 206 18.10 5.53 -16.83
C TRP A 206 19.00 6.38 -15.90
N GLN A 207 18.56 6.68 -14.69
CA GLN A 207 19.38 7.42 -13.72
C GLN A 207 20.37 6.56 -12.94
N LYS A 208 20.17 5.25 -12.91
CA LYS A 208 21.08 4.29 -12.22
C LYS A 208 22.13 3.63 -13.14
N GLY A 209 22.02 3.75 -14.47
CA GLY A 209 22.96 3.26 -15.47
C GLY A 209 23.92 4.35 -15.90
#